data_fdab665e12c9dd7efbff6f92c2e61e81
#
_entry.id   fdab665e12c9dd7efbff6f92c2e61e81
#
_cell.length_a   1.000
_cell.length_b   1.000
_cell.length_c   1.000
_cell.angle_alpha   90.00
_cell.angle_beta   90.00
_cell.angle_gamma   90.00
#
_symmetry.space_group_name_H-M   'P 1'
#
loop_
_entity.id
_entity.type
_entity.pdbx_description
1 polymer ?
#
loop_
_entity_poly.entity_id
_entity_poly.type
_entity_poly.pdbx_seq_one_letter_code
_entity_poly.pdbx_strand_id
1 'polypeptide(L)'
;MGDKTQRRMRNYLIDRRFQLKYTGMVLLVTVSVASGLGYVAYRFSQGQTEALTAQIMAQPDLGADTASDLEQFAQEEDRKIRNAILAGVLFLTLALGLTGIIVTHRVVGPAYRMRRLFQHVGDGKLEITTGIRKGDELQELYHSFADMVESLRDQRAEEIEQLEQTLIKMESAGVQSAYITELRAVLERIRKTVD
;
A
#
# COMPACT_ATOMS: atom_id res chain seq x y z
N MET A 1 8.76 -31.32 -17.26
CA MET A 1 7.92 -31.37 -16.05
C MET A 1 8.37 -30.23 -15.17
N GLY A 2 7.66 -29.10 -15.23
CA GLY A 2 8.07 -27.86 -14.54
C GLY A 2 7.61 -27.90 -13.10
N ASP A 3 8.56 -27.68 -12.23
CA ASP A 3 8.39 -27.47 -10.80
C ASP A 3 7.51 -26.23 -10.54
N LYS A 4 6.26 -26.44 -10.11
CA LYS A 4 5.38 -25.41 -9.61
C LYS A 4 5.87 -25.02 -8.23
N THR A 5 6.82 -24.08 -8.18
CA THR A 5 7.24 -23.43 -6.95
C THR A 5 6.01 -22.92 -6.21
N GLN A 6 5.62 -23.59 -5.16
CA GLN A 6 4.62 -23.14 -4.19
C GLN A 6 5.07 -21.74 -3.70
N ARG A 7 4.43 -20.70 -4.23
CA ARG A 7 4.58 -19.33 -3.73
C ARG A 7 4.05 -19.33 -2.30
N ARG A 8 4.96 -19.47 -1.34
CA ARG A 8 4.64 -19.40 0.09
C ARG A 8 3.95 -18.06 0.36
N MET A 9 2.77 -18.08 0.98
CA MET A 9 2.02 -16.91 1.44
C MET A 9 2.85 -15.95 2.31
N ARG A 10 3.98 -16.40 2.81
CA ARG A 10 4.96 -15.64 3.60
C ARG A 10 5.61 -14.47 2.86
N ASN A 11 5.55 -14.44 1.52
CA ASN A 11 6.11 -13.35 0.70
C ASN A 11 5.14 -12.17 0.45
N TYR A 12 3.90 -12.27 0.95
CA TYR A 12 2.92 -11.17 0.84
C TYR A 12 3.16 -10.03 1.83
N LEU A 13 3.98 -10.22 2.86
CA LEU A 13 4.30 -9.22 3.87
C LEU A 13 5.72 -8.69 3.66
N ILE A 14 5.92 -7.79 2.68
CA ILE A 14 7.22 -7.23 2.32
C ILE A 14 7.73 -6.26 3.40
N ASP A 15 6.83 -5.47 3.97
CA ASP A 15 7.10 -4.64 5.17
C ASP A 15 5.99 -4.84 6.20
N ARG A 16 6.18 -5.86 7.08
CA ARG A 16 5.20 -6.24 8.10
C ARG A 16 4.86 -5.09 9.04
N ARG A 17 5.85 -4.27 9.41
CA ARG A 17 5.64 -3.19 10.39
C ARG A 17 4.78 -2.08 9.81
N PHE A 18 5.06 -1.67 8.59
CA PHE A 18 4.29 -0.63 7.91
C PHE A 18 2.88 -1.12 7.59
N GLN A 19 2.75 -2.29 6.97
CA GLN A 19 1.46 -2.85 6.57
C GLN A 19 0.55 -3.12 7.76
N LEU A 20 1.03 -3.80 8.81
CA LEU A 20 0.24 -4.08 10.02
C LEU A 20 -0.15 -2.81 10.77
N LYS A 21 0.72 -1.79 10.84
CA LYS A 21 0.42 -0.53 11.50
C LYS A 21 -0.74 0.21 10.83
N TYR A 22 -0.68 0.42 9.51
CA TYR A 22 -1.71 1.20 8.81
C TYR A 22 -2.99 0.41 8.58
N THR A 23 -2.91 -0.86 8.18
CA THR A 23 -4.11 -1.71 8.06
C THR A 23 -4.77 -1.92 9.42
N GLY A 24 -3.99 -2.13 10.48
CA GLY A 24 -4.50 -2.24 11.84
C GLY A 24 -5.17 -0.96 12.34
N MET A 25 -4.63 0.22 12.02
CA MET A 25 -5.22 1.51 12.36
C MET A 25 -6.57 1.72 11.64
N VAL A 26 -6.63 1.42 10.34
CA VAL A 26 -7.87 1.51 9.56
C VAL A 26 -8.92 0.56 10.11
N LEU A 27 -8.56 -0.70 10.39
CA LEU A 27 -9.47 -1.68 10.98
C LEU A 27 -9.96 -1.24 12.37
N LEU A 28 -9.09 -0.72 13.23
CA LEU A 28 -9.47 -0.24 14.54
C LEU A 28 -10.50 0.90 14.46
N VAL A 29 -10.25 1.89 13.61
CA VAL A 29 -11.18 3.01 13.39
C VAL A 29 -12.51 2.49 12.86
N THR A 30 -12.47 1.60 11.85
CA THR A 30 -13.68 1.02 11.26
C THR A 30 -14.51 0.24 12.27
N VAL A 31 -13.88 -0.63 13.04
CA VAL A 31 -14.57 -1.42 14.08
C VAL A 31 -15.17 -0.50 15.15
N SER A 32 -14.43 0.53 15.58
CA SER A 32 -14.93 1.51 16.57
C SER A 32 -16.14 2.27 16.07
N VAL A 33 -16.10 2.80 14.84
CA VAL A 33 -17.21 3.55 14.25
C VAL A 33 -18.40 2.63 13.98
N ALA A 34 -18.17 1.47 13.37
CA ALA A 34 -19.25 0.52 13.07
C ALA A 34 -19.91 -0.02 14.33
N SER A 35 -19.14 -0.30 15.40
CA SER A 35 -19.69 -0.72 16.69
C SER A 35 -20.49 0.40 17.36
N GLY A 36 -20.00 1.66 17.28
CA GLY A 36 -20.74 2.82 17.82
C GLY A 36 -22.06 3.04 17.10
N LEU A 37 -22.05 3.03 15.77
CA LEU A 37 -23.27 3.15 14.96
C LEU A 37 -24.24 1.97 15.19
N GLY A 38 -23.70 0.76 15.25
CA GLY A 38 -24.49 -0.45 15.55
C GLY A 38 -25.14 -0.37 16.93
N TYR A 39 -24.44 0.12 17.94
CA TYR A 39 -25.01 0.33 19.28
C TYR A 39 -26.14 1.35 19.26
N VAL A 40 -25.97 2.49 18.59
CA VAL A 40 -27.00 3.51 18.46
C VAL A 40 -28.22 2.95 17.73
N ALA A 41 -28.02 2.25 16.61
CA ALA A 41 -29.11 1.62 15.85
C ALA A 41 -29.87 0.58 16.68
N TYR A 42 -29.17 -0.23 17.45
CA TYR A 42 -29.75 -1.23 18.33
C TYR A 42 -30.59 -0.57 19.45
N ARG A 43 -30.05 0.47 20.09
CA ARG A 43 -30.78 1.23 21.13
C ARG A 43 -32.05 1.92 20.58
N PHE A 44 -31.94 2.46 19.37
CA PHE A 44 -33.10 3.08 18.70
C PHE A 44 -34.16 2.04 18.37
N SER A 45 -33.78 0.87 17.85
CA SER A 45 -34.71 -0.25 17.59
C SER A 45 -35.42 -0.70 18.85
N GLN A 46 -34.70 -0.95 19.95
CA GLN A 46 -35.28 -1.33 21.22
C GLN A 46 -36.31 -0.29 21.73
N GLY A 47 -35.95 0.99 21.67
CA GLY A 47 -36.86 2.04 22.09
C GLY A 47 -38.16 2.10 21.29
N GLN A 48 -38.10 1.82 19.99
CA GLN A 48 -39.34 1.73 19.15
C GLN A 48 -40.14 0.48 19.48
N THR A 49 -39.52 -0.67 19.68
CA THR A 49 -40.19 -1.92 20.04
C THR A 49 -40.89 -1.78 21.40
N GLU A 50 -40.21 -1.23 22.42
CA GLU A 50 -40.78 -0.96 23.73
C GLU A 50 -41.98 -0.02 23.66
N ALA A 51 -41.89 1.10 22.91
CA ALA A 51 -42.95 2.06 22.76
C ALA A 51 -44.21 1.44 22.07
N LEU A 52 -43.99 0.65 21.00
CA LEU A 52 -45.07 -0.04 20.31
C LEU A 52 -45.74 -1.08 21.19
N THR A 53 -44.92 -1.91 21.90
CA THR A 53 -45.44 -2.92 22.81
C THR A 53 -46.21 -2.30 23.94
N ALA A 54 -45.75 -1.20 24.55
CA ALA A 54 -46.45 -0.47 25.60
C ALA A 54 -47.80 0.13 25.10
N GLN A 55 -47.84 0.65 23.87
CA GLN A 55 -49.03 1.18 23.26
C GLN A 55 -50.11 0.10 23.00
N ILE A 56 -49.66 -1.10 22.56
CA ILE A 56 -50.54 -2.22 22.31
C ILE A 56 -51.06 -2.79 23.64
N MET A 57 -50.21 -2.94 24.65
CA MET A 57 -50.59 -3.44 25.98
C MET A 57 -51.52 -2.48 26.76
N ALA A 58 -51.54 -1.20 26.41
CA ALA A 58 -52.51 -0.22 26.99
C ALA A 58 -53.94 -0.40 26.48
N GLN A 59 -54.21 -1.27 25.51
CA GLN A 59 -55.57 -1.55 25.03
C GLN A 59 -56.31 -2.50 26.00
N PRO A 60 -57.47 -2.14 26.50
CA PRO A 60 -58.17 -2.86 27.58
C PRO A 60 -58.68 -4.25 27.18
N ASP A 61 -58.75 -4.58 25.91
CA ASP A 61 -59.32 -5.83 25.37
C ASP A 61 -58.24 -6.91 25.05
N LEU A 62 -56.97 -6.69 25.41
CA LEU A 62 -55.90 -7.67 25.14
C LEU A 62 -55.93 -8.79 26.18
N GLY A 63 -56.16 -10.03 25.72
CA GLY A 63 -56.02 -11.21 26.57
C GLY A 63 -54.56 -11.46 26.98
N ALA A 64 -54.33 -12.04 28.15
CA ALA A 64 -53.00 -12.29 28.68
C ALA A 64 -52.09 -13.16 27.75
N ASP A 65 -52.71 -14.06 26.98
CA ASP A 65 -51.98 -14.93 26.02
C ASP A 65 -51.45 -14.08 24.85
N THR A 66 -52.22 -13.09 24.35
CA THR A 66 -51.81 -12.22 23.28
C THR A 66 -50.67 -11.28 23.71
N ALA A 67 -50.65 -10.84 24.97
CA ALA A 67 -49.59 -10.03 25.53
C ALA A 67 -48.23 -10.77 25.58
N SER A 68 -48.28 -12.07 26.01
CA SER A 68 -47.09 -12.90 26.08
C SER A 68 -46.50 -13.24 24.67
N ASP A 69 -47.36 -13.46 23.69
CA ASP A 69 -46.95 -13.72 22.30
C ASP A 69 -46.29 -12.44 21.68
N LEU A 70 -46.83 -11.27 21.98
CA LEU A 70 -46.24 -9.98 21.54
C LEU A 70 -44.86 -9.74 22.16
N GLU A 71 -44.66 -10.04 23.44
CA GLU A 71 -43.36 -9.90 24.08
C GLU A 71 -42.33 -10.86 23.46
N GLN A 72 -42.72 -12.12 23.20
CA GLN A 72 -41.84 -13.08 22.53
C GLN A 72 -41.46 -12.64 21.13
N PHE A 73 -42.44 -12.15 20.35
CA PHE A 73 -42.20 -11.64 19.01
C PHE A 73 -41.26 -10.43 19.03
N ALA A 74 -41.46 -9.48 19.95
CA ALA A 74 -40.57 -8.33 20.12
C ALA A 74 -39.12 -8.75 20.45
N GLN A 75 -38.94 -9.72 21.35
CA GLN A 75 -37.64 -10.22 21.70
C GLN A 75 -36.93 -10.97 20.52
N GLU A 76 -37.71 -11.70 19.72
CA GLU A 76 -37.18 -12.35 18.53
C GLU A 76 -36.74 -11.34 17.48
N GLU A 77 -37.48 -10.30 17.22
CA GLU A 77 -37.12 -9.22 16.29
C GLU A 77 -35.88 -8.46 16.77
N ASP A 78 -35.79 -8.09 18.03
CA ASP A 78 -34.59 -7.47 18.59
C ASP A 78 -33.35 -8.35 18.47
N ARG A 79 -33.51 -9.67 18.64
CA ARG A 79 -32.45 -10.63 18.44
C ARG A 79 -32.00 -10.72 16.98
N LYS A 80 -32.94 -10.68 16.03
CA LYS A 80 -32.64 -10.67 14.58
C LYS A 80 -31.89 -9.39 14.20
N ILE A 81 -32.36 -8.24 14.66
CA ILE A 81 -31.71 -6.95 14.42
C ILE A 81 -30.29 -6.92 14.99
N ARG A 82 -30.11 -7.35 16.23
CA ARG A 82 -28.78 -7.45 16.85
C ARG A 82 -27.83 -8.35 16.03
N ASN A 83 -28.32 -9.53 15.62
CA ASN A 83 -27.53 -10.47 14.84
C ASN A 83 -27.19 -9.91 13.45
N ALA A 84 -28.12 -9.21 12.81
CA ALA A 84 -27.90 -8.54 11.53
C ALA A 84 -26.82 -7.43 11.66
N ILE A 85 -26.86 -6.62 12.72
CA ILE A 85 -25.84 -5.61 13.01
C ILE A 85 -24.48 -6.24 13.20
N LEU A 86 -24.39 -7.30 14.03
CA LEU A 86 -23.14 -8.01 14.27
C LEU A 86 -22.56 -8.61 12.99
N ALA A 87 -23.41 -9.24 12.17
CA ALA A 87 -23.01 -9.79 10.87
C ALA A 87 -22.52 -8.69 9.92
N GLY A 88 -23.21 -7.54 9.87
CA GLY A 88 -22.81 -6.38 9.07
C GLY A 88 -21.46 -5.80 9.49
N VAL A 89 -21.22 -5.65 10.79
CA VAL A 89 -19.93 -5.18 11.33
C VAL A 89 -18.82 -6.16 10.98
N LEU A 90 -19.06 -7.45 11.14
CA LEU A 90 -18.08 -8.49 10.81
C LEU A 90 -17.76 -8.49 9.31
N PHE A 91 -18.79 -8.43 8.45
CA PHE A 91 -18.62 -8.37 7.00
C PHE A 91 -17.82 -7.15 6.57
N LEU A 92 -18.15 -5.97 7.09
CA LEU A 92 -17.45 -4.71 6.80
C LEU A 92 -15.97 -4.79 7.23
N THR A 93 -15.72 -5.34 8.41
CA THR A 93 -14.34 -5.51 8.93
C THR A 93 -13.51 -6.43 8.04
N LEU A 94 -14.08 -7.55 7.62
CA LEU A 94 -13.42 -8.49 6.72
C LEU A 94 -13.17 -7.90 5.34
N ALA A 95 -14.17 -7.22 4.77
CA ALA A 95 -14.07 -6.58 3.45
C ALA A 95 -12.98 -5.50 3.43
N LEU A 96 -12.96 -4.61 4.43
CA LEU A 96 -11.94 -3.56 4.54
C LEU A 96 -10.56 -4.12 4.85
N GLY A 97 -10.46 -5.16 5.66
CA GLY A 97 -9.21 -5.86 5.94
C GLY A 97 -8.60 -6.46 4.68
N LEU A 98 -9.41 -7.15 3.87
CA LEU A 98 -8.99 -7.73 2.60
C LEU A 98 -8.55 -6.64 1.61
N THR A 99 -9.36 -5.59 1.46
CA THR A 99 -9.03 -4.44 0.60
C THR A 99 -7.73 -3.77 1.02
N GLY A 100 -7.56 -3.53 2.32
CA GLY A 100 -6.34 -2.95 2.88
C GLY A 100 -5.09 -3.78 2.56
N ILE A 101 -5.17 -5.11 2.65
CA ILE A 101 -4.08 -6.01 2.29
C ILE A 101 -3.75 -5.91 0.80
N ILE A 102 -4.76 -5.91 -0.08
CA ILE A 102 -4.58 -5.83 -1.54
C ILE A 102 -3.94 -4.50 -1.92
N VAL A 103 -4.48 -3.38 -1.45
CA VAL A 103 -3.98 -2.03 -1.74
C VAL A 103 -2.55 -1.87 -1.22
N THR A 104 -2.30 -2.25 0.02
CA THR A 104 -0.96 -2.16 0.61
C THR A 104 0.06 -2.99 -0.18
N HIS A 105 -0.33 -4.16 -0.68
CA HIS A 105 0.56 -5.00 -1.47
C HIS A 105 0.91 -4.37 -2.83
N ARG A 106 -0.04 -3.67 -3.46
CA ARG A 106 0.17 -2.95 -4.74
C ARG A 106 1.09 -1.74 -4.60
N VAL A 107 1.17 -1.14 -3.41
CA VAL A 107 1.99 0.05 -3.15
C VAL A 107 3.36 -0.30 -2.57
N VAL A 108 3.40 -1.15 -1.55
CA VAL A 108 4.65 -1.47 -0.81
C VAL A 108 5.65 -2.25 -1.69
N GLY A 109 5.16 -3.13 -2.56
CA GLY A 109 6.01 -3.90 -3.48
C GLY A 109 6.84 -3.02 -4.41
N PRO A 110 6.20 -2.16 -5.21
CA PRO A 110 6.88 -1.19 -6.06
C PRO A 110 7.75 -0.20 -5.30
N ALA A 111 7.29 0.32 -4.15
CA ALA A 111 8.06 1.24 -3.31
C ALA A 111 9.40 0.63 -2.86
N TYR A 112 9.40 -0.65 -2.48
CA TYR A 112 10.64 -1.35 -2.12
C TYR A 112 11.59 -1.50 -3.32
N ARG A 113 11.05 -1.76 -4.52
CA ARG A 113 11.85 -1.80 -5.76
C ARG A 113 12.43 -0.43 -6.08
N MET A 114 11.62 0.62 -6.02
CA MET A 114 12.10 1.99 -6.23
C MET A 114 13.24 2.34 -5.29
N ARG A 115 13.10 2.02 -3.99
CA ARG A 115 14.19 2.22 -3.03
C ARG A 115 15.50 1.55 -3.46
N ARG A 116 15.44 0.32 -3.98
CA ARG A 116 16.64 -0.37 -4.48
C ARG A 116 17.22 0.30 -5.72
N LEU A 117 16.37 0.79 -6.63
CA LEU A 117 16.81 1.52 -7.81
C LEU A 117 17.48 2.85 -7.42
N PHE A 118 16.91 3.61 -6.49
CA PHE A 118 17.55 4.80 -5.94
C PHE A 118 18.91 4.52 -5.32
N GLN A 119 19.03 3.43 -4.55
CA GLN A 119 20.31 3.02 -3.98
C GLN A 119 21.32 2.65 -5.07
N HIS A 120 20.91 1.95 -6.11
CA HIS A 120 21.74 1.56 -7.23
C HIS A 120 22.32 2.79 -7.96
N VAL A 121 21.47 3.78 -8.24
CA VAL A 121 21.90 5.07 -8.83
C VAL A 121 22.76 5.86 -7.84
N GLY A 122 22.45 5.83 -6.55
CA GLY A 122 23.28 6.44 -5.50
C GLY A 122 24.67 5.83 -5.38
N ASP A 123 24.84 4.53 -5.72
CA ASP A 123 26.12 3.84 -5.81
C ASP A 123 26.88 4.19 -7.11
N GLY A 124 26.37 5.13 -7.91
CA GLY A 124 26.98 5.58 -9.15
C GLY A 124 26.67 4.72 -10.38
N LYS A 125 25.75 3.77 -10.29
CA LYS A 125 25.37 2.89 -11.41
C LYS A 125 24.14 3.48 -12.11
N LEU A 126 24.34 4.01 -13.30
CA LEU A 126 23.27 4.65 -14.09
C LEU A 126 22.57 3.66 -15.04
N GLU A 127 22.58 2.37 -14.72
CA GLU A 127 21.91 1.33 -15.49
C GLU A 127 20.62 0.89 -14.80
N ILE A 128 19.48 0.91 -15.54
CA ILE A 128 18.19 0.41 -15.06
C ILE A 128 17.97 -1.00 -15.62
N THR A 129 18.32 -2.01 -14.84
CA THR A 129 18.19 -3.42 -15.24
C THR A 129 16.81 -4.00 -15.05
N THR A 130 15.96 -3.42 -14.20
CA THR A 130 14.63 -3.97 -13.86
C THR A 130 13.57 -2.89 -13.71
N GLY A 131 12.45 -3.04 -14.43
CA GLY A 131 11.29 -2.17 -14.33
C GLY A 131 10.27 -2.58 -13.25
N ILE A 132 9.26 -1.74 -13.07
CA ILE A 132 8.06 -2.01 -12.28
C ILE A 132 7.06 -2.78 -13.16
N ARG A 133 6.22 -3.64 -12.56
CA ARG A 133 5.24 -4.44 -13.30
C ARG A 133 4.11 -3.56 -13.83
N LYS A 134 3.59 -3.89 -15.02
CA LYS A 134 2.37 -3.26 -15.55
C LYS A 134 1.21 -3.49 -14.55
N GLY A 135 0.58 -2.38 -14.11
CA GLY A 135 -0.51 -2.40 -13.13
C GLY A 135 -0.11 -2.12 -11.67
N ASP A 136 1.16 -1.83 -11.40
CA ASP A 136 1.60 -1.30 -10.09
C ASP A 136 1.26 0.21 -9.99
N GLU A 137 0.96 0.70 -8.77
CA GLU A 137 0.50 2.09 -8.55
C GLU A 137 1.59 3.16 -8.74
N LEU A 138 2.88 2.78 -8.74
CA LEU A 138 4.00 3.72 -8.83
C LEU A 138 4.62 3.80 -10.23
N GLN A 139 3.87 3.55 -11.29
CA GLN A 139 4.39 3.59 -12.66
C GLN A 139 4.85 4.99 -13.08
N GLU A 140 4.08 6.03 -12.77
CA GLU A 140 4.47 7.42 -13.10
C GLU A 140 5.77 7.83 -12.40
N LEU A 141 5.91 7.45 -11.12
CA LEU A 141 7.14 7.69 -10.38
C LEU A 141 8.33 6.95 -11.01
N TYR A 142 8.11 5.72 -11.45
CA TYR A 142 9.14 4.95 -12.14
C TYR A 142 9.54 5.58 -13.48
N HIS A 143 8.59 6.06 -14.28
CA HIS A 143 8.89 6.73 -15.55
C HIS A 143 9.71 8.00 -15.31
N SER A 144 9.27 8.86 -14.38
CA SER A 144 10.03 10.07 -14.03
C SER A 144 11.43 9.76 -13.49
N PHE A 145 11.59 8.66 -12.75
CA PHE A 145 12.89 8.19 -12.30
C PHE A 145 13.75 7.69 -13.47
N ALA A 146 13.17 6.94 -14.40
CA ALA A 146 13.87 6.43 -15.58
C ALA A 146 14.37 7.57 -16.46
N ASP A 147 13.51 8.56 -16.73
CA ASP A 147 13.86 9.76 -17.49
C ASP A 147 14.98 10.55 -16.81
N MET A 148 14.94 10.66 -15.49
CA MET A 148 16.03 11.30 -14.72
C MET A 148 17.35 10.55 -14.86
N VAL A 149 17.34 9.22 -14.79
CA VAL A 149 18.56 8.40 -14.91
C VAL A 149 19.12 8.49 -16.33
N GLU A 150 18.26 8.48 -17.34
CA GLU A 150 18.67 8.67 -18.75
C GLU A 150 19.33 10.04 -18.94
N SER A 151 18.71 11.11 -18.44
CA SER A 151 19.29 12.46 -18.50
C SER A 151 20.65 12.54 -17.79
N LEU A 152 20.80 11.91 -16.63
CA LEU A 152 22.09 11.84 -15.92
C LEU A 152 23.13 11.06 -16.71
N ARG A 153 22.73 10.01 -17.40
CA ARG A 153 23.59 9.19 -18.24
C ARG A 153 24.10 10.00 -19.43
N ASP A 154 23.22 10.73 -20.10
CA ASP A 154 23.58 11.59 -21.24
C ASP A 154 24.54 12.71 -20.80
N GLN A 155 24.29 13.37 -19.67
CA GLN A 155 25.19 14.37 -19.10
C GLN A 155 26.56 13.80 -18.79
N ARG A 156 26.61 12.60 -18.23
CA ARG A 156 27.89 11.92 -17.96
C ARG A 156 28.64 11.54 -19.24
N ALA A 157 27.94 11.11 -20.28
CA ALA A 157 28.54 10.83 -21.58
C ALA A 157 29.18 12.07 -22.19
N GLU A 158 28.49 13.21 -22.15
CA GLU A 158 29.02 14.50 -22.59
C GLU A 158 30.28 14.92 -21.79
N GLU A 159 30.22 14.80 -20.45
CA GLU A 159 31.38 15.07 -19.58
C GLU A 159 32.59 14.20 -19.94
N ILE A 160 32.38 12.91 -20.20
CA ILE A 160 33.43 11.97 -20.62
C ILE A 160 34.04 12.43 -21.94
N GLU A 161 33.21 12.78 -22.92
CA GLU A 161 33.67 13.25 -24.24
C GLU A 161 34.52 14.54 -24.12
N GLN A 162 34.06 15.50 -23.31
CA GLN A 162 34.78 16.75 -23.07
C GLN A 162 36.15 16.52 -22.38
N LEU A 163 36.19 15.58 -21.40
CA LEU A 163 37.42 15.20 -20.74
C LEU A 163 38.38 14.49 -21.70
N GLU A 164 37.90 13.61 -22.57
CA GLU A 164 38.72 12.94 -23.61
C GLU A 164 39.32 13.95 -24.58
N GLN A 165 38.52 14.90 -25.06
CA GLN A 165 39.01 15.98 -25.94
C GLN A 165 40.06 16.87 -25.25
N THR A 166 39.86 17.11 -23.97
CA THR A 166 40.81 17.90 -23.17
C THR A 166 42.12 17.13 -22.98
N LEU A 167 42.06 15.82 -22.70
CA LEU A 167 43.24 14.99 -22.61
C LEU A 167 44.07 14.97 -23.90
N ILE A 168 43.41 14.84 -25.07
CA ILE A 168 44.07 14.89 -26.38
C ILE A 168 44.82 16.22 -26.58
N LYS A 169 44.16 17.36 -26.20
CA LYS A 169 44.82 18.67 -26.29
C LYS A 169 45.98 18.81 -25.35
N MET A 170 45.92 18.30 -24.14
CA MET A 170 47.02 18.29 -23.17
C MET A 170 48.23 17.45 -23.64
N GLU A 171 47.94 16.27 -24.22
CA GLU A 171 48.99 15.42 -24.83
C GLU A 171 49.70 16.14 -25.99
N SER A 172 48.93 16.79 -26.86
CA SER A 172 49.50 17.55 -27.99
C SER A 172 50.27 18.81 -27.55
N ALA A 173 49.93 19.40 -26.42
CA ALA A 173 50.62 20.53 -25.82
C ALA A 173 51.89 20.20 -25.03
N GLY A 174 52.25 18.89 -24.94
CA GLY A 174 53.45 18.44 -24.26
C GLY A 174 53.39 18.51 -22.74
N VAL A 175 52.18 18.42 -22.17
CA VAL A 175 51.98 18.37 -20.70
C VAL A 175 52.64 17.10 -20.13
N GLN A 176 53.19 17.21 -18.94
CA GLN A 176 53.92 16.14 -18.26
C GLN A 176 53.04 14.87 -18.15
N SER A 177 53.59 13.75 -18.61
CA SER A 177 52.88 12.45 -18.72
C SER A 177 52.29 11.95 -17.41
N ALA A 178 52.83 12.33 -16.26
CA ALA A 178 52.29 11.95 -14.95
C ALA A 178 50.88 12.50 -14.73
N TYR A 179 50.60 13.75 -15.05
CA TYR A 179 49.27 14.35 -14.90
C TYR A 179 48.23 13.76 -15.88
N ILE A 180 48.66 13.48 -17.10
CA ILE A 180 47.84 12.83 -18.11
C ILE A 180 47.40 11.44 -17.65
N THR A 181 48.33 10.67 -17.05
CA THR A 181 48.03 9.32 -16.52
C THR A 181 47.02 9.37 -15.36
N GLU A 182 47.16 10.36 -14.47
CA GLU A 182 46.24 10.54 -13.35
C GLU A 182 44.84 10.91 -13.85
N LEU A 183 44.73 11.86 -14.79
CA LEU A 183 43.45 12.27 -15.37
C LEU A 183 42.78 11.14 -16.15
N ARG A 184 43.54 10.32 -16.88
CA ARG A 184 43.06 9.12 -17.56
C ARG A 184 42.50 8.08 -16.59
N ALA A 185 43.09 7.91 -15.43
CA ALA A 185 42.59 7.02 -14.39
C ALA A 185 41.27 7.52 -13.79
N VAL A 186 41.08 8.85 -13.66
CA VAL A 186 39.83 9.45 -13.25
C VAL A 186 38.74 9.21 -14.31
N LEU A 187 39.05 9.44 -15.57
CA LEU A 187 38.11 9.25 -16.70
C LEU A 187 37.65 7.79 -16.80
N GLU A 188 38.50 6.82 -16.66
CA GLU A 188 38.14 5.41 -16.63
C GLU A 188 37.25 5.04 -15.44
N ARG A 189 37.42 5.70 -14.31
CA ARG A 189 36.52 5.53 -13.15
C ARG A 189 35.12 6.07 -13.43
N ILE A 190 35.02 7.23 -14.07
CA ILE A 190 33.75 7.85 -14.46
C ILE A 190 33.05 6.98 -15.52
N ARG A 191 33.77 6.49 -16.54
CA ARG A 191 33.21 5.62 -17.59
C ARG A 191 32.52 4.38 -17.03
N LYS A 192 33.10 3.75 -16.00
CA LYS A 192 32.48 2.59 -15.32
C LYS A 192 31.15 2.88 -14.61
N THR A 193 30.73 4.14 -14.48
CA THR A 193 29.43 4.49 -13.91
C THR A 193 28.34 4.59 -14.98
N VAL A 194 28.71 4.63 -16.27
CA VAL A 194 27.80 4.79 -17.42
C VAL A 194 27.59 3.47 -18.16
N ASP A 195 28.62 2.61 -18.18
CA ASP A 195 28.57 1.23 -18.69
C ASP A 195 27.85 0.30 -17.70
#